data_45de2debe538aceacb84762a70cf1e31
#
_entry.id   45de2debe538aceacb84762a70cf1e31
#
_cell.length_a   1.000
_cell.length_b   1.000
_cell.length_c   1.000
_cell.angle_alpha   90.00
_cell.angle_beta   90.00
_cell.angle_gamma   90.00
#
_symmetry.space_group_name_H-M   'P 1'
#
loop_
_entity.id
_entity.type
_entity.pdbx_description
1 polymer ?
#
loop_
_entity_poly.entity_id
_entity_poly.type
_entity_poly.pdbx_seq_one_letter_code
_entity_poly.pdbx_strand_id
1 'polypeptide(L)'
;MASLPAPRVLPASPAAVQRLQELLPGRRPVQKAARAEWSYAACAGRLVEVSGSARSAVLSLAFALVRDAQDCREPVAWIAGPEGTFFPPDAAQGGVDLAAMVVVRLAEMRAAARVAERLLRSGGFGLTVLDFISASPGEKSFIPAPYQGRLVQLAQRQDASVVCLTARREEWVSLSSMVSLRGIAERESPASAGNPASAGQPVATGNPDRSEVPAILRVVKDKLHGANWQHREVYRAPDGMC
;
A
#
# COMPACT_ATOMS: atom_id res chain seq x y z
N MET A 1 -9.43 -37.73 0.55
CA MET A 1 -9.29 -36.30 0.82
C MET A 1 -9.97 -35.54 -0.31
N ALA A 2 -11.16 -35.00 -0.06
CA ALA A 2 -11.89 -34.23 -1.08
C ALA A 2 -11.31 -32.83 -1.19
N SER A 3 -10.85 -32.47 -2.38
CA SER A 3 -10.37 -31.12 -2.70
C SER A 3 -11.55 -30.16 -2.63
N LEU A 4 -11.47 -29.12 -1.79
CA LEU A 4 -12.44 -28.04 -1.75
C LEU A 4 -12.43 -27.32 -3.11
N PRO A 5 -13.59 -27.01 -3.70
CA PRO A 5 -13.64 -26.27 -4.95
C PRO A 5 -13.07 -24.86 -4.75
N ALA A 6 -12.23 -24.42 -5.68
CA ALA A 6 -11.68 -23.09 -5.68
C ALA A 6 -12.81 -22.03 -5.61
N PRO A 7 -12.63 -20.94 -4.84
CA PRO A 7 -13.63 -19.88 -4.71
C PRO A 7 -13.90 -19.28 -6.10
N ARG A 8 -15.16 -19.33 -6.53
CA ARG A 8 -15.61 -18.64 -7.75
C ARG A 8 -15.54 -17.14 -7.51
N VAL A 9 -14.57 -16.51 -8.12
CA VAL A 9 -14.53 -15.03 -8.22
C VAL A 9 -15.64 -14.63 -9.19
N LEU A 10 -16.76 -14.17 -8.66
CA LEU A 10 -17.78 -13.53 -9.47
C LEU A 10 -17.25 -12.17 -9.94
N PRO A 11 -17.37 -11.82 -11.22
CA PRO A 11 -17.03 -10.49 -11.68
C PRO A 11 -17.92 -9.49 -10.92
N ALA A 12 -17.29 -8.48 -10.29
CA ALA A 12 -18.04 -7.40 -9.66
C ALA A 12 -19.01 -6.84 -10.72
N SER A 13 -20.32 -6.98 -10.49
CA SER A 13 -21.30 -6.45 -11.43
C SER A 13 -21.22 -4.93 -11.42
N PRO A 14 -21.47 -4.25 -12.55
CA PRO A 14 -21.56 -2.78 -12.58
C PRO A 14 -22.50 -2.25 -11.50
N ALA A 15 -23.57 -2.97 -11.21
CA ALA A 15 -24.54 -2.64 -10.16
C ALA A 15 -23.95 -2.70 -8.73
N ALA A 16 -23.02 -3.60 -8.45
CA ALA A 16 -22.34 -3.65 -7.14
C ALA A 16 -21.42 -2.45 -6.95
N VAL A 17 -20.70 -2.03 -7.98
CA VAL A 17 -19.86 -0.84 -7.97
C VAL A 17 -20.73 0.42 -7.80
N GLN A 18 -21.88 0.48 -8.50
CA GLN A 18 -22.81 1.60 -8.42
C GLN A 18 -23.46 1.71 -7.02
N ARG A 19 -23.84 0.59 -6.41
CA ARG A 19 -24.34 0.57 -5.02
C ARG A 19 -23.30 1.03 -4.01
N LEU A 20 -22.03 0.64 -4.18
CA LEU A 20 -20.94 1.15 -3.34
C LEU A 20 -20.78 2.67 -3.50
N GLN A 21 -20.93 3.21 -4.71
CA GLN A 21 -20.89 4.65 -4.94
C GLN A 21 -22.07 5.40 -4.30
N GLU A 22 -23.26 4.79 -4.28
CA GLU A 22 -24.46 5.36 -3.63
C GLU A 22 -24.37 5.36 -2.10
N LEU A 23 -23.65 4.39 -1.52
CA LEU A 23 -23.43 4.27 -0.09
C LEU A 23 -22.28 5.15 0.44
N LEU A 24 -21.42 5.66 -0.46
CA LEU A 24 -20.28 6.47 -0.09
C LEU A 24 -20.61 7.95 -0.27
N PRO A 25 -20.41 8.80 0.75
CA PRO A 25 -20.48 10.24 0.58
C PRO A 25 -19.50 10.66 -0.51
N GLY A 26 -19.91 11.59 -1.38
CA GLY A 26 -19.08 12.09 -2.48
C GLY A 26 -17.69 12.44 -1.99
N ARG A 27 -16.66 11.94 -2.69
CA ARG A 27 -15.25 12.21 -2.35
C ARG A 27 -14.97 13.71 -2.35
N ARG A 28 -14.26 14.16 -1.34
CA ARG A 28 -13.80 15.56 -1.26
C ARG A 28 -12.43 15.68 -1.90
N PRO A 29 -12.10 16.84 -2.51
CA PRO A 29 -10.74 17.09 -2.98
C PRO A 29 -9.72 16.88 -1.84
N VAL A 30 -8.67 16.14 -2.12
CA VAL A 30 -7.61 15.88 -1.14
C VAL A 30 -6.68 17.09 -1.09
N GLN A 31 -6.52 17.66 0.10
CA GLN A 31 -5.50 18.69 0.30
C GLN A 31 -4.12 18.02 0.22
N LYS A 32 -3.38 18.30 -0.84
CA LYS A 32 -2.05 17.70 -1.06
C LYS A 32 -1.08 18.14 0.03
N ALA A 33 -0.25 17.18 0.45
CA ALA A 33 0.79 17.45 1.45
C ALA A 33 1.78 18.50 0.95
N ALA A 34 2.05 19.48 1.80
CA ALA A 34 3.01 20.55 1.49
C ALA A 34 4.47 20.13 1.74
N ARG A 35 4.69 19.03 2.44
CA ARG A 35 6.00 18.51 2.82
C ARG A 35 6.16 17.04 2.42
N ALA A 36 7.42 16.60 2.39
CA ALA A 36 7.76 15.19 2.22
C ALA A 36 7.31 14.40 3.46
N GLU A 37 6.31 13.53 3.31
CA GLU A 37 5.75 12.68 4.36
C GLU A 37 5.16 11.41 3.78
N TRP A 38 4.98 10.39 4.61
CA TRP A 38 4.25 9.19 4.25
C TRP A 38 2.81 9.32 4.73
N SER A 39 1.94 9.80 3.85
CA SER A 39 0.52 9.98 4.14
C SER A 39 -0.29 9.76 2.87
N TYR A 40 -1.60 9.54 3.03
CA TYR A 40 -2.52 9.46 1.90
C TYR A 40 -2.50 10.76 1.08
N ALA A 41 -2.48 11.91 1.75
CA ALA A 41 -2.42 13.22 1.11
C ALA A 41 -1.15 13.39 0.24
N ALA A 42 0.00 12.86 0.70
CA ALA A 42 1.24 12.88 -0.08
C ALA A 42 1.22 11.91 -1.26
N CYS A 43 0.40 10.85 -1.20
CA CYS A 43 0.26 9.85 -2.24
C CYS A 43 -0.85 10.17 -3.25
N ALA A 44 -1.77 11.09 -2.96
CA ALA A 44 -2.90 11.43 -3.83
C ALA A 44 -2.45 11.94 -5.21
N GLY A 45 -3.09 11.45 -6.26
CA GLY A 45 -2.75 11.75 -7.66
C GLY A 45 -1.49 11.04 -8.15
N ARG A 46 -0.97 10.02 -7.43
CA ARG A 46 0.33 9.40 -7.72
C ARG A 46 0.25 7.90 -7.94
N LEU A 47 1.21 7.40 -8.73
CA LEU A 47 1.60 6.01 -8.76
C LEU A 47 2.81 5.84 -7.83
N VAL A 48 2.64 5.04 -6.78
CA VAL A 48 3.59 4.84 -5.69
C VAL A 48 4.07 3.40 -5.69
N GLU A 49 5.34 3.17 -5.35
CA GLU A 49 5.90 1.83 -5.13
C GLU A 49 6.48 1.75 -3.72
N VAL A 50 6.03 0.75 -2.96
CA VAL A 50 6.64 0.37 -1.68
C VAL A 50 7.27 -0.99 -1.87
N SER A 51 8.57 -1.04 -1.71
CA SER A 51 9.36 -2.25 -1.95
C SER A 51 9.99 -2.74 -0.64
N GLY A 52 10.16 -4.05 -0.54
CA GLY A 52 10.89 -4.62 0.59
C GLY A 52 10.99 -6.14 0.51
N SER A 53 11.82 -6.74 1.35
CA SER A 53 11.92 -8.20 1.48
C SER A 53 10.68 -8.79 2.16
N ALA A 54 10.55 -10.12 2.15
CA ALA A 54 9.47 -10.82 2.83
C ALA A 54 9.40 -10.57 4.36
N ARG A 55 10.49 -10.11 4.97
CA ARG A 55 10.58 -9.76 6.40
C ARG A 55 10.58 -8.25 6.66
N SER A 56 10.29 -7.46 5.64
CA SER A 56 10.26 -6.00 5.77
C SER A 56 8.93 -5.50 6.35
N ALA A 57 8.85 -4.21 6.59
CA ALA A 57 7.65 -3.54 7.09
C ALA A 57 6.67 -3.10 5.98
N VAL A 58 6.71 -3.69 4.77
CA VAL A 58 5.88 -3.27 3.63
C VAL A 58 4.40 -3.29 3.99
N LEU A 59 3.91 -4.37 4.61
CA LEU A 59 2.49 -4.49 4.96
C LEU A 59 2.10 -3.52 6.08
N SER A 60 2.95 -3.35 7.11
CA SER A 60 2.68 -2.41 8.20
C SER A 60 2.54 -0.98 7.66
N LEU A 61 3.46 -0.54 6.81
CA LEU A 61 3.40 0.78 6.16
C LEU A 61 2.21 0.91 5.21
N ALA A 62 1.83 -0.17 4.52
CA ALA A 62 0.65 -0.18 3.66
C ALA A 62 -0.64 -0.06 4.47
N PHE A 63 -0.77 -0.79 5.59
CA PHE A 63 -1.95 -0.71 6.47
C PHE A 63 -2.06 0.65 7.15
N ALA A 64 -0.94 1.27 7.54
CA ALA A 64 -0.96 2.65 8.04
C ALA A 64 -1.49 3.63 6.99
N LEU A 65 -1.07 3.49 5.74
CA LEU A 65 -1.58 4.32 4.65
C LEU A 65 -3.07 4.05 4.36
N VAL A 66 -3.52 2.80 4.46
CA VAL A 66 -4.94 2.43 4.35
C VAL A 66 -5.74 3.11 5.46
N ARG A 67 -5.28 3.04 6.70
CA ARG A 67 -5.93 3.71 7.84
C ARG A 67 -6.00 5.22 7.64
N ASP A 68 -4.89 5.85 7.23
CA ASP A 68 -4.87 7.29 6.95
C ASP A 68 -5.85 7.69 5.83
N ALA A 69 -5.98 6.87 4.77
CA ALA A 69 -6.99 7.08 3.74
C ALA A 69 -8.41 6.96 4.30
N GLN A 70 -8.68 5.97 5.17
CA GLN A 70 -9.98 5.78 5.81
C GLN A 70 -10.31 6.91 6.78
N ASP A 71 -9.34 7.44 7.52
CA ASP A 71 -9.49 8.63 8.37
C ASP A 71 -9.87 9.87 7.54
N CYS A 72 -9.37 9.94 6.30
CA CYS A 72 -9.79 10.92 5.30
C CYS A 72 -11.15 10.59 4.65
N ARG A 73 -11.83 9.52 5.08
CA ARG A 73 -13.09 8.99 4.52
C ARG A 73 -12.99 8.54 3.07
N GLU A 74 -11.83 8.06 2.69
CA GLU A 74 -11.59 7.53 1.36
C GLU A 74 -11.78 6.01 1.34
N PRO A 75 -12.65 5.51 0.46
CA PRO A 75 -12.77 4.08 0.26
C PRO A 75 -11.50 3.47 -0.32
N VAL A 76 -11.16 2.28 0.15
CA VAL A 76 -9.94 1.58 -0.20
C VAL A 76 -10.24 0.30 -0.96
N ALA A 77 -9.49 0.04 -2.02
CA ALA A 77 -9.47 -1.25 -2.69
C ALA A 77 -8.09 -1.92 -2.55
N TRP A 78 -8.08 -3.20 -2.18
CA TRP A 78 -6.88 -4.02 -2.13
C TRP A 78 -6.98 -5.13 -3.16
N ILE A 79 -6.07 -5.19 -4.12
CA ILE A 79 -6.03 -6.16 -5.20
C ILE A 79 -4.87 -7.11 -4.96
N ALA A 80 -5.15 -8.39 -4.80
CA ALA A 80 -4.16 -9.43 -4.52
C ALA A 80 -4.37 -10.67 -5.40
N GLY A 81 -3.30 -11.42 -5.59
CA GLY A 81 -3.34 -12.75 -6.22
C GLY A 81 -3.85 -13.83 -5.26
N PRO A 82 -3.83 -15.11 -5.72
CA PRO A 82 -4.24 -16.25 -4.90
C PRO A 82 -3.38 -16.38 -3.63
N GLU A 83 -2.08 -16.15 -3.77
CA GLU A 83 -1.07 -16.19 -2.71
C GLU A 83 -0.83 -14.80 -2.07
N GLY A 84 -1.78 -13.87 -2.21
CA GLY A 84 -1.63 -12.49 -1.73
C GLY A 84 -1.41 -12.44 -0.21
N THR A 85 -0.62 -11.46 0.21
CA THR A 85 -0.17 -11.29 1.59
C THR A 85 -1.21 -10.64 2.51
N PHE A 86 -2.35 -10.22 1.98
CA PHE A 86 -3.41 -9.60 2.78
C PHE A 86 -4.06 -10.60 3.73
N PHE A 87 -3.89 -10.36 5.02
CA PHE A 87 -4.50 -11.14 6.09
C PHE A 87 -5.40 -10.23 6.93
N PRO A 88 -6.75 -10.42 6.88
CA PRO A 88 -7.70 -9.51 7.54
C PRO A 88 -7.47 -9.29 9.04
N PRO A 89 -7.13 -10.30 9.87
CA PRO A 89 -6.85 -10.07 11.28
C PRO A 89 -5.70 -9.09 11.53
N ASP A 90 -4.59 -9.19 10.78
CA ASP A 90 -3.44 -8.27 10.92
C ASP A 90 -3.83 -6.84 10.53
N ALA A 91 -4.62 -6.69 9.46
CA ALA A 91 -5.12 -5.40 9.04
C ALA A 91 -6.02 -4.76 10.10
N ALA A 92 -6.95 -5.54 10.69
CA ALA A 92 -7.83 -5.08 11.75
C ALA A 92 -7.05 -4.69 13.02
N GLN A 93 -6.05 -5.47 13.43
CA GLN A 93 -5.16 -5.13 14.53
C GLN A 93 -4.36 -3.85 14.27
N GLY A 94 -3.99 -3.61 13.02
CA GLY A 94 -3.37 -2.36 12.55
C GLY A 94 -4.32 -1.16 12.51
N GLY A 95 -5.59 -1.32 12.90
CA GLY A 95 -6.59 -0.27 12.96
C GLY A 95 -7.32 -0.02 11.63
N VAL A 96 -7.19 -0.92 10.66
CA VAL A 96 -7.92 -0.83 9.37
C VAL A 96 -9.39 -1.22 9.58
N ASP A 97 -10.29 -0.37 9.13
CA ASP A 97 -11.72 -0.70 9.03
C ASP A 97 -11.97 -1.61 7.82
N LEU A 98 -12.18 -2.90 8.09
CA LEU A 98 -12.44 -3.89 7.06
C LEU A 98 -13.79 -3.68 6.35
N ALA A 99 -14.76 -2.99 6.97
CA ALA A 99 -16.05 -2.69 6.35
C ALA A 99 -15.96 -1.55 5.32
N ALA A 100 -14.96 -0.67 5.47
CA ALA A 100 -14.66 0.42 4.52
C ALA A 100 -13.63 0.03 3.45
N MET A 101 -13.41 -1.28 3.22
CA MET A 101 -12.39 -1.79 2.32
C MET A 101 -12.93 -2.89 1.40
N VAL A 102 -12.56 -2.85 0.14
CA VAL A 102 -12.86 -3.91 -0.84
C VAL A 102 -11.60 -4.71 -1.15
N VAL A 103 -11.63 -6.02 -0.90
CA VAL A 103 -10.55 -6.92 -1.28
C VAL A 103 -10.92 -7.67 -2.54
N VAL A 104 -10.13 -7.49 -3.60
CA VAL A 104 -10.30 -8.16 -4.89
C VAL A 104 -9.25 -9.25 -5.03
N ARG A 105 -9.67 -10.51 -4.99
CA ARG A 105 -8.78 -11.65 -5.23
C ARG A 105 -8.79 -12.00 -6.71
N LEU A 106 -7.63 -12.03 -7.33
CA LEU A 106 -7.44 -12.35 -8.75
C LEU A 106 -6.88 -13.76 -8.90
N ALA A 107 -7.35 -14.49 -9.91
CA ALA A 107 -6.70 -15.76 -10.28
C ALA A 107 -5.28 -15.53 -10.82
N GLU A 108 -5.04 -14.38 -11.47
CA GLU A 108 -3.76 -14.03 -12.09
C GLU A 108 -3.48 -12.55 -11.92
N MET A 109 -2.30 -12.21 -11.41
CA MET A 109 -1.89 -10.82 -11.16
C MET A 109 -1.73 -9.97 -12.42
N ARG A 110 -1.58 -10.58 -13.59
CA ARG A 110 -1.59 -9.83 -14.88
C ARG A 110 -2.88 -9.05 -15.12
N ALA A 111 -4.00 -9.43 -14.48
CA ALA A 111 -5.26 -8.69 -14.56
C ALA A 111 -5.33 -7.48 -13.62
N ALA A 112 -4.41 -7.34 -12.67
CA ALA A 112 -4.45 -6.33 -11.62
C ALA A 112 -4.55 -4.90 -12.15
N ALA A 113 -3.73 -4.57 -13.15
CA ALA A 113 -3.73 -3.24 -13.76
C ALA A 113 -5.09 -2.88 -14.40
N ARG A 114 -5.74 -3.85 -15.05
CA ARG A 114 -7.06 -3.66 -15.66
C ARG A 114 -8.15 -3.50 -14.62
N VAL A 115 -8.06 -4.24 -13.52
CA VAL A 115 -9.01 -4.11 -12.41
C VAL A 115 -8.83 -2.76 -11.72
N ALA A 116 -7.58 -2.36 -11.43
CA ALA A 116 -7.28 -1.04 -10.88
C ALA A 116 -7.80 0.10 -11.78
N GLU A 117 -7.62 0.00 -13.09
CA GLU A 117 -8.18 0.98 -14.05
C GLU A 117 -9.70 1.11 -13.90
N ARG A 118 -10.43 -0.01 -13.78
CA ARG A 118 -11.89 0.00 -13.60
C ARG A 118 -12.31 0.63 -12.29
N LEU A 119 -11.62 0.29 -11.19
CA LEU A 119 -11.91 0.86 -9.87
C LEU A 119 -11.66 2.37 -9.85
N LEU A 120 -10.55 2.85 -10.41
CA LEU A 120 -10.25 4.27 -10.51
C LEU A 120 -11.26 5.00 -11.41
N ARG A 121 -11.69 4.40 -12.52
CA ARG A 121 -12.71 4.99 -13.40
C ARG A 121 -14.06 5.16 -12.74
N SER A 122 -14.40 4.32 -11.77
CA SER A 122 -15.65 4.47 -11.03
C SER A 122 -15.68 5.74 -10.17
N GLY A 123 -14.50 6.31 -9.84
CA GLY A 123 -14.39 7.45 -8.94
C GLY A 123 -14.72 7.13 -7.49
N GLY A 124 -15.02 5.86 -7.18
CA GLY A 124 -15.44 5.41 -5.85
C GLY A 124 -14.30 5.06 -4.90
N PHE A 125 -13.05 5.08 -5.35
CA PHE A 125 -11.91 4.65 -4.53
C PHE A 125 -10.82 5.72 -4.50
N GLY A 126 -10.45 6.14 -3.28
CA GLY A 126 -9.35 7.07 -3.08
C GLY A 126 -7.99 6.38 -3.06
N LEU A 127 -7.94 5.17 -2.55
CA LEU A 127 -6.72 4.38 -2.50
C LEU A 127 -6.94 3.02 -3.15
N THR A 128 -6.06 2.66 -4.09
CA THR A 128 -6.02 1.33 -4.70
C THR A 128 -4.64 0.72 -4.47
N VAL A 129 -4.58 -0.37 -3.69
CA VAL A 129 -3.37 -1.12 -3.41
C VAL A 129 -3.27 -2.31 -4.35
N LEU A 130 -2.12 -2.48 -5.01
CA LEU A 130 -1.76 -3.60 -5.85
C LEU A 130 -0.70 -4.44 -5.14
N ASP A 131 -1.09 -5.59 -4.62
CA ASP A 131 -0.21 -6.47 -3.85
C ASP A 131 0.54 -7.45 -4.77
N PHE A 132 1.74 -7.06 -5.17
CA PHE A 132 2.65 -7.88 -5.97
C PHE A 132 3.73 -8.59 -5.15
N ILE A 133 3.66 -8.60 -3.81
CA ILE A 133 4.72 -9.18 -2.97
C ILE A 133 4.93 -10.66 -3.27
N SER A 134 3.83 -11.40 -3.46
CA SER A 134 3.84 -12.83 -3.76
C SER A 134 3.87 -13.14 -5.25
N ALA A 135 4.00 -12.15 -6.13
CA ALA A 135 4.10 -12.39 -7.55
C ALA A 135 5.43 -13.08 -7.90
N SER A 136 5.37 -14.03 -8.84
CA SER A 136 6.54 -14.84 -9.19
C SER A 136 7.72 -14.00 -9.65
N PRO A 137 8.95 -14.30 -9.21
CA PRO A 137 10.16 -13.53 -9.52
C PRO A 137 10.46 -13.38 -11.02
N GLY A 138 9.85 -14.19 -11.88
CA GLY A 138 10.04 -14.18 -13.33
C GLY A 138 9.13 -13.23 -14.13
N GLU A 139 8.13 -12.63 -13.51
CA GLU A 139 7.27 -11.65 -14.18
C GLU A 139 8.02 -10.34 -14.40
N LYS A 140 8.37 -10.07 -15.66
CA LYS A 140 9.20 -8.90 -16.05
C LYS A 140 8.49 -7.56 -15.86
N SER A 141 7.16 -7.53 -15.85
CA SER A 141 6.39 -6.30 -15.66
C SER A 141 5.04 -6.64 -15.02
N PHE A 142 4.80 -6.10 -13.84
CA PHE A 142 3.52 -6.28 -13.13
C PHE A 142 2.43 -5.37 -13.71
N ILE A 143 2.81 -4.23 -14.31
CA ILE A 143 1.89 -3.29 -14.94
C ILE A 143 2.31 -3.12 -16.40
N PRO A 144 1.52 -3.65 -17.34
CA PRO A 144 1.81 -3.46 -18.77
C PRO A 144 1.87 -1.97 -19.15
N ALA A 145 2.79 -1.60 -20.04
CA ALA A 145 3.04 -0.21 -20.42
C ALA A 145 1.78 0.61 -20.78
N PRO A 146 0.78 0.06 -21.52
CA PRO A 146 -0.44 0.79 -21.82
C PRO A 146 -1.27 1.19 -20.59
N TYR A 147 -1.14 0.45 -19.48
CA TYR A 147 -1.86 0.75 -18.24
C TYR A 147 -1.14 1.77 -17.36
N GLN A 148 0.19 1.85 -17.42
CA GLN A 148 0.97 2.73 -16.54
C GLN A 148 0.52 4.20 -16.65
N GLY A 149 0.46 4.74 -17.88
CA GLY A 149 0.02 6.11 -18.11
C GLY A 149 -1.45 6.33 -17.75
N ARG A 150 -2.32 5.34 -18.03
CA ARG A 150 -3.75 5.43 -17.71
C ARG A 150 -4.00 5.46 -16.20
N LEU A 151 -3.31 4.62 -15.43
CA LEU A 151 -3.43 4.61 -13.98
C LEU A 151 -2.99 5.95 -13.38
N VAL A 152 -1.87 6.53 -13.86
CA VAL A 152 -1.41 7.85 -13.41
C VAL A 152 -2.43 8.94 -13.77
N GLN A 153 -2.94 8.97 -15.01
CA GLN A 153 -3.96 9.97 -15.41
C GLN A 153 -5.24 9.85 -14.59
N LEU A 154 -5.71 8.63 -14.35
CA LEU A 154 -6.90 8.40 -13.53
C LEU A 154 -6.68 8.79 -12.07
N ALA A 155 -5.52 8.42 -11.50
CA ALA A 155 -5.14 8.81 -10.16
C ALA A 155 -5.15 10.35 -10.00
N GLN A 156 -4.57 11.07 -10.96
CA GLN A 156 -4.55 12.54 -10.97
C GLN A 156 -5.93 13.17 -11.11
N ARG A 157 -6.80 12.62 -12.00
CA ARG A 157 -8.15 13.15 -12.23
C ARG A 157 -9.08 12.92 -11.05
N GLN A 158 -8.87 11.85 -10.32
CA GLN A 158 -9.73 11.43 -9.22
C GLN A 158 -9.13 11.78 -7.85
N ASP A 159 -7.98 12.48 -7.79
CA ASP A 159 -7.20 12.67 -6.56
C ASP A 159 -7.01 11.35 -5.78
N ALA A 160 -6.90 10.23 -6.51
CA ALA A 160 -6.74 8.91 -5.94
C ALA A 160 -5.26 8.51 -5.91
N SER A 161 -4.91 7.53 -5.11
CA SER A 161 -3.57 6.95 -5.06
C SER A 161 -3.57 5.52 -5.57
N VAL A 162 -2.54 5.16 -6.35
CA VAL A 162 -2.25 3.77 -6.72
C VAL A 162 -0.94 3.36 -6.09
N VAL A 163 -0.99 2.41 -5.17
CA VAL A 163 0.18 1.93 -4.42
C VAL A 163 0.48 0.49 -4.82
N CYS A 164 1.68 0.26 -5.31
CA CYS A 164 2.18 -1.06 -5.67
C CYS A 164 3.11 -1.56 -4.57
N LEU A 165 2.76 -2.68 -3.96
CA LEU A 165 3.62 -3.38 -3.01
C LEU A 165 4.44 -4.42 -3.77
N THR A 166 5.76 -4.39 -3.62
CA THR A 166 6.65 -5.26 -4.38
C THR A 166 7.75 -5.88 -3.50
N ALA A 167 8.23 -7.05 -3.90
CA ALA A 167 9.40 -7.69 -3.29
C ALA A 167 10.72 -7.26 -3.98
N ARG A 168 10.73 -6.09 -4.62
CA ARG A 168 11.90 -5.60 -5.38
C ARG A 168 12.98 -5.09 -4.44
N ARG A 169 14.22 -5.43 -4.76
CA ARG A 169 15.38 -4.90 -4.05
C ARG A 169 15.63 -3.45 -4.43
N GLU A 170 16.34 -2.72 -3.60
CA GLU A 170 16.65 -1.30 -3.81
C GLU A 170 17.44 -1.05 -5.10
N GLU A 171 18.45 -1.87 -5.36
CA GLU A 171 19.33 -1.78 -6.54
C GLU A 171 18.59 -2.02 -7.87
N TRP A 172 17.37 -2.55 -7.81
CA TRP A 172 16.55 -2.75 -9.00
C TRP A 172 15.84 -1.46 -9.39
N VAL A 173 15.68 -1.26 -10.69
CA VAL A 173 14.90 -0.13 -11.20
C VAL A 173 13.47 -0.18 -10.68
N SER A 174 12.81 0.97 -10.55
CA SER A 174 11.39 1.07 -10.21
C SER A 174 10.54 0.18 -11.11
N LEU A 175 9.39 -0.26 -10.59
CA LEU A 175 8.37 -1.01 -11.32
C LEU A 175 8.03 -0.35 -12.68
N SER A 176 8.05 0.97 -12.72
CA SER A 176 7.76 1.77 -13.90
C SER A 176 8.47 3.13 -13.82
N SER A 177 8.79 3.71 -14.98
CA SER A 177 9.24 5.11 -15.06
C SER A 177 8.17 6.09 -14.58
N MET A 178 6.89 5.70 -14.64
CA MET A 178 5.75 6.50 -14.20
C MET A 178 5.58 6.52 -12.67
N VAL A 179 6.24 5.65 -11.93
CA VAL A 179 6.29 5.72 -10.46
C VAL A 179 6.88 7.06 -10.06
N SER A 180 6.12 7.82 -9.27
CA SER A 180 6.52 9.16 -8.83
C SER A 180 7.08 9.19 -7.40
N LEU A 181 6.75 8.19 -6.59
CA LEU A 181 7.32 7.97 -5.26
C LEU A 181 7.68 6.49 -5.12
N ARG A 182 8.91 6.20 -4.68
CA ARG A 182 9.35 4.85 -4.33
C ARG A 182 10.04 4.88 -2.98
N GLY A 183 9.56 4.04 -2.08
CA GLY A 183 10.15 3.81 -0.77
C GLY A 183 10.58 2.36 -0.59
N ILE A 184 11.66 2.17 0.16
CA ILE A 184 12.13 0.88 0.62
C ILE A 184 11.70 0.73 2.08
N ALA A 185 10.91 -0.31 2.34
CA ALA A 185 10.41 -0.62 3.67
C ALA A 185 11.39 -1.52 4.40
N GLU A 186 11.77 -1.12 5.60
CA GLU A 186 12.70 -1.84 6.46
C GLU A 186 12.10 -2.00 7.86
N ARG A 187 12.47 -3.06 8.56
CA ARG A 187 12.26 -3.19 10.01
C ARG A 187 13.55 -2.78 10.70
N GLU A 188 13.43 -1.91 11.68
CA GLU A 188 14.59 -1.60 12.52
C GLU A 188 14.87 -2.80 13.44
N SER A 189 16.07 -3.33 13.33
CA SER A 189 16.51 -4.37 14.26
C SER A 189 16.91 -3.73 15.59
N PRO A 190 16.55 -4.31 16.75
CA PRO A 190 17.01 -3.80 18.03
C PRO A 190 18.55 -3.73 18.15
N ALA A 191 19.28 -4.47 17.30
CA ALA A 191 20.75 -4.41 17.22
C ALA A 191 21.28 -3.14 16.52
N SER A 192 20.48 -2.42 15.74
CA SER A 192 20.91 -1.20 15.04
C SER A 192 20.67 0.09 15.82
N ALA A 193 19.98 0.03 16.95
CA ALA A 193 19.75 1.17 17.84
C ALA A 193 21.03 1.66 18.57
N GLY A 194 22.16 0.96 18.38
CA GLY A 194 23.45 1.27 19.03
C GLY A 194 24.41 2.20 18.26
N ASN A 195 24.02 2.77 17.12
CA ASN A 195 24.92 3.64 16.37
C ASN A 195 24.68 5.14 16.73
N PRO A 196 25.61 5.80 17.43
CA PRO A 196 25.41 7.15 18.01
C PRO A 196 25.38 8.30 17.00
N ALA A 197 25.25 8.06 15.72
CA ALA A 197 25.28 9.11 14.68
C ALA A 197 23.94 9.85 14.46
N SER A 198 22.88 9.53 15.21
CA SER A 198 21.58 10.21 15.17
C SER A 198 21.14 10.75 16.54
N ALA A 199 22.06 11.36 17.30
CA ALA A 199 21.76 12.01 18.57
C ALA A 199 20.95 13.29 18.32
N GLY A 200 19.65 13.27 18.60
CA GLY A 200 18.81 14.46 18.47
C GLY A 200 17.39 14.40 19.02
N GLN A 201 16.95 13.32 19.67
CA GLN A 201 15.69 13.36 20.47
C GLN A 201 15.76 12.41 21.65
N PRO A 202 15.25 12.79 22.85
CA PRO A 202 15.26 11.93 24.01
C PRO A 202 14.28 10.77 23.79
N VAL A 203 14.84 9.56 23.70
CA VAL A 203 14.07 8.32 23.70
C VAL A 203 13.48 8.16 25.11
N ALA A 204 12.17 8.09 25.21
CA ALA A 204 11.49 7.72 26.44
C ALA A 204 12.04 6.38 26.91
N THR A 205 12.63 6.35 28.09
CA THR A 205 13.14 5.16 28.78
C THR A 205 11.98 4.36 29.36
N GLY A 206 11.21 3.70 28.48
CA GLY A 206 10.28 2.64 28.82
C GLY A 206 10.87 1.32 28.34
N ASN A 207 10.74 0.27 29.12
CA ASN A 207 11.08 -1.10 28.70
C ASN A 207 10.33 -1.38 27.38
N PRO A 208 11.01 -1.57 26.22
CA PRO A 208 10.29 -1.73 24.97
C PRO A 208 9.44 -2.99 25.10
N ASP A 209 8.14 -2.82 25.11
CA ASP A 209 7.21 -3.94 24.99
C ASP A 209 7.63 -4.70 23.73
N ARG A 210 7.93 -5.98 23.83
CA ARG A 210 8.40 -6.83 22.72
C ARG A 210 7.42 -6.87 21.55
N SER A 211 6.24 -6.30 21.72
CA SER A 211 5.20 -6.14 20.69
C SER A 211 5.40 -4.93 19.76
N GLU A 212 6.29 -3.97 20.08
CA GLU A 212 6.52 -2.80 19.26
C GLU A 212 7.62 -3.03 18.22
N VAL A 213 7.29 -2.86 16.95
CA VAL A 213 8.22 -3.05 15.84
C VAL A 213 8.36 -1.73 15.09
N PRO A 214 9.53 -1.06 15.17
CA PRO A 214 9.79 0.12 14.37
C PRO A 214 9.88 -0.23 12.89
N ALA A 215 9.15 0.51 12.06
CA ALA A 215 9.20 0.43 10.62
C ALA A 215 9.73 1.73 10.03
N ILE A 216 10.62 1.61 9.07
CA ILE A 216 11.22 2.73 8.35
C ILE A 216 10.85 2.60 6.88
N LEU A 217 10.35 3.70 6.31
CA LEU A 217 10.26 3.87 4.87
C LEU A 217 11.37 4.81 4.42
N ARG A 218 12.37 4.30 3.75
CA ARG A 218 13.43 5.11 3.16
C ARG A 218 13.08 5.42 1.70
N VAL A 219 12.86 6.68 1.39
CA VAL A 219 12.42 7.10 0.06
C VAL A 219 13.61 7.33 -0.85
N VAL A 220 13.71 6.48 -1.88
CA VAL A 220 14.79 6.49 -2.88
C VAL A 220 14.40 7.25 -4.15
N LYS A 221 13.13 7.56 -4.32
CA LYS A 221 12.62 8.37 -5.43
C LYS A 221 11.38 9.14 -4.99
N ASP A 222 11.40 10.44 -5.17
CA ASP A 222 10.21 11.29 -5.06
C ASP A 222 10.33 12.44 -6.06
N LYS A 223 9.42 12.46 -7.05
CA LYS A 223 9.41 13.48 -8.11
C LYS A 223 8.87 14.85 -7.66
N LEU A 224 8.22 14.91 -6.49
CA LEU A 224 7.64 16.15 -5.98
C LEU A 224 8.56 16.84 -4.96
N HIS A 225 9.12 16.09 -4.02
CA HIS A 225 9.84 16.65 -2.87
C HIS A 225 11.33 16.27 -2.85
N GLY A 226 11.81 15.55 -3.88
CA GLY A 226 13.16 15.01 -3.89
C GLY A 226 13.28 13.69 -3.11
N ALA A 227 14.34 12.93 -3.39
CA ALA A 227 14.64 11.68 -2.72
C ALA A 227 15.37 11.88 -1.38
N ASN A 228 15.69 10.77 -0.71
CA ASN A 228 16.52 10.70 0.50
C ASN A 228 15.88 11.23 1.80
N TRP A 229 14.55 11.22 1.88
CA TRP A 229 13.87 11.41 3.15
C TRP A 229 13.38 10.07 3.71
N GLN A 230 13.08 10.04 5.01
CA GLN A 230 12.64 8.86 5.72
C GLN A 230 11.37 9.16 6.51
N HIS A 231 10.52 8.16 6.60
CA HIS A 231 9.40 8.12 7.54
C HIS A 231 9.64 6.98 8.51
N ARG A 232 9.45 7.24 9.79
CA ARG A 232 9.57 6.24 10.85
C ARG A 232 8.28 6.19 11.64
N GLU A 233 7.78 4.98 11.82
CA GLU A 233 6.58 4.72 12.60
C GLU A 233 6.77 3.44 13.42
N VAL A 234 6.15 3.39 14.61
CA VAL A 234 6.20 2.22 15.48
C VAL A 234 4.86 1.51 15.37
N TYR A 235 4.88 0.24 15.01
CA TYR A 235 3.72 -0.62 14.91
C TYR A 235 3.70 -1.63 16.03
N ARG A 236 2.50 -1.96 16.48
CA ARG A 236 2.30 -3.12 17.36
C ARG A 236 2.34 -4.39 16.53
N ALA A 237 3.20 -5.33 16.90
CA ALA A 237 3.22 -6.64 16.26
C ALA A 237 1.88 -7.38 16.50
N PRO A 238 1.41 -8.20 15.55
CA PRO A 238 0.25 -9.05 15.75
C PRO A 238 0.42 -9.97 16.96
N ASP A 239 -0.67 -10.16 17.72
CA ASP A 239 -0.67 -11.06 18.87
C ASP A 239 -0.30 -12.49 18.43
N GLY A 240 0.69 -13.09 19.06
CA GLY A 240 1.20 -14.45 18.76
C GLY A 240 2.48 -14.51 17.94
N MET A 241 3.09 -13.39 17.57
CA MET A 241 4.42 -13.32 16.93
C MET A 241 5.54 -12.92 17.92
N CYS A 242 5.42 -13.35 19.19
CA CYS A 242 6.44 -13.14 20.23
C CYS A 242 7.42 -14.29 20.28
#